data_20cecb9c8d7585e994753d87242a817e
#
_entry.id   20cecb9c8d7585e994753d87242a817e
#
_cell.length_a   1.000
_cell.length_b   1.000
_cell.length_c   1.000
_cell.angle_alpha   90.00
_cell.angle_beta   90.00
_cell.angle_gamma   90.00
#
_symmetry.space_group_name_H-M   'P 1'
#
loop_
_entity.id
_entity.type
_entity.pdbx_description
1 polymer ?
#
loop_
_entity_poly.entity_id
_entity_poly.type
_entity_poly.pdbx_seq_one_letter_code
_entity_poly.pdbx_strand_id
1 'polypeptide(L)'
;MNGIHDLGGMHGFGPVDAEENEPVFHHEWEARAFALNLAAGFLGRWNIDMGRYAREHMPPAEYLATTYYEHWLYGLERLLVEKSLITAKELETMRSQGPAAVKALSPADVPRALRNRRAARMDDRLAAPRFKAGDRVRTKNLHPTGHTRLPRYARDKVGVIDRDHGVFILPDEHANSGAKVPAHCYAVRFEGRELWGADAGPRDAVFVDCFEPYLEPADRPGAPPR
;
A
#
# COMPACT_ATOMS: atom_id res chain seq x y z
N MET A 1 8.79 3.59 0.99
CA MET A 1 10.22 3.55 0.51
C MET A 1 10.28 3.67 -1.01
N ASN A 2 11.47 3.98 -1.54
CA ASN A 2 11.71 3.92 -2.98
C ASN A 2 12.15 2.50 -3.36
N GLY A 3 11.27 1.72 -3.91
CA GLY A 3 11.54 0.32 -4.28
C GLY A 3 10.96 -0.03 -5.63
N ILE A 4 11.26 -1.24 -6.11
CA ILE A 4 10.78 -1.74 -7.40
C ILE A 4 9.26 -1.93 -7.45
N HIS A 5 8.59 -2.08 -6.30
CA HIS A 5 7.13 -2.17 -6.19
C HIS A 5 6.41 -0.89 -6.67
N ASP A 6 7.11 0.25 -6.74
CA ASP A 6 6.59 1.54 -7.21
C ASP A 6 6.89 1.73 -8.70
N LEU A 7 6.19 0.95 -9.55
CA LEU A 7 6.39 0.84 -11.00
C LEU A 7 5.65 1.94 -11.79
N GLY A 8 4.81 2.73 -11.16
CA GLY A 8 4.01 3.76 -11.84
C GLY A 8 4.87 4.73 -12.66
N GLY A 9 4.54 4.90 -13.94
CA GLY A 9 5.28 5.76 -14.87
C GLY A 9 6.58 5.18 -15.41
N MET A 10 6.94 3.93 -15.09
CA MET A 10 8.10 3.25 -15.69
C MET A 10 7.76 2.70 -17.07
N HIS A 11 8.74 2.74 -17.98
CA HIS A 11 8.64 2.19 -19.33
C HIS A 11 9.25 0.78 -19.40
N GLY A 12 8.93 0.06 -20.50
CA GLY A 12 9.60 -1.21 -20.84
C GLY A 12 8.84 -2.47 -20.43
N PHE A 13 7.63 -2.36 -19.84
CA PHE A 13 6.80 -3.51 -19.46
C PHE A 13 5.85 -3.98 -20.58
N GLY A 14 5.82 -3.29 -21.70
CA GLY A 14 4.91 -3.60 -22.81
C GLY A 14 3.45 -3.21 -22.52
N PRO A 15 2.52 -3.59 -23.43
CA PRO A 15 1.09 -3.40 -23.20
C PRO A 15 0.58 -4.35 -22.13
N VAL A 16 -0.53 -3.98 -21.51
CA VAL A 16 -1.26 -4.89 -20.61
C VAL A 16 -1.89 -6.00 -21.46
N ASP A 17 -1.47 -7.24 -21.24
CA ASP A 17 -2.07 -8.43 -21.82
C ASP A 17 -3.14 -8.96 -20.86
N ALA A 18 -4.40 -8.65 -21.16
CA ALA A 18 -5.51 -9.05 -20.33
C ALA A 18 -5.93 -10.48 -20.66
N GLU A 19 -5.86 -11.38 -19.67
CA GLU A 19 -6.30 -12.75 -19.84
C GLU A 19 -7.84 -12.82 -19.96
N GLU A 20 -8.33 -13.47 -21.01
CA GLU A 20 -9.76 -13.69 -21.19
C GLU A 20 -10.27 -14.75 -20.22
N ASN A 21 -11.32 -14.42 -19.44
CA ASN A 21 -11.88 -15.29 -18.39
C ASN A 21 -10.86 -15.68 -17.32
N GLU A 22 -10.00 -14.76 -16.92
CA GLU A 22 -8.97 -14.97 -15.90
C GLU A 22 -9.52 -15.66 -14.65
N PRO A 23 -8.96 -16.83 -14.24
CA PRO A 23 -9.40 -17.50 -13.03
C PRO A 23 -8.96 -16.73 -11.78
N VAL A 24 -9.70 -16.85 -10.68
CA VAL A 24 -9.33 -16.21 -9.40
C VAL A 24 -7.96 -16.68 -8.91
N PHE A 25 -7.61 -17.94 -9.18
CA PHE A 25 -6.31 -18.53 -8.89
C PHE A 25 -5.92 -19.40 -10.08
N HIS A 26 -4.70 -19.22 -10.59
CA HIS A 26 -4.16 -20.03 -11.68
C HIS A 26 -3.70 -21.42 -11.20
N HIS A 27 -3.30 -21.51 -9.93
CA HIS A 27 -2.82 -22.73 -9.32
C HIS A 27 -3.40 -22.94 -7.92
N GLU A 28 -3.56 -24.19 -7.49
CA GLU A 28 -4.10 -24.53 -6.16
C GLU A 28 -3.29 -23.95 -4.99
N TRP A 29 -1.97 -23.80 -5.16
CA TRP A 29 -1.12 -23.22 -4.12
C TRP A 29 -1.40 -21.75 -3.87
N GLU A 30 -1.88 -21.00 -4.87
CA GLU A 30 -2.24 -19.58 -4.73
C GLU A 30 -3.43 -19.40 -3.79
N ALA A 31 -4.44 -20.25 -3.92
CA ALA A 31 -5.57 -20.27 -2.98
C ALA A 31 -5.12 -20.56 -1.54
N ARG A 32 -4.13 -21.47 -1.37
CA ARG A 32 -3.54 -21.76 -0.05
C ARG A 32 -2.73 -20.56 0.47
N ALA A 33 -1.92 -19.92 -0.38
CA ALA A 33 -1.16 -18.72 -0.02
C ALA A 33 -2.09 -17.59 0.44
N PHE A 34 -3.17 -17.35 -0.29
CA PHE A 34 -4.20 -16.39 0.09
C PHE A 34 -4.84 -16.75 1.44
N ALA A 35 -5.27 -18.00 1.62
CA ALA A 35 -5.89 -18.44 2.87
C ALA A 35 -4.93 -18.34 4.07
N LEU A 36 -3.65 -18.69 3.89
CA LEU A 36 -2.63 -18.57 4.93
C LEU A 36 -2.38 -17.11 5.33
N ASN A 37 -2.32 -16.19 4.35
CA ASN A 37 -2.18 -14.76 4.64
C ASN A 37 -3.36 -14.23 5.48
N LEU A 38 -4.59 -14.61 5.14
CA LEU A 38 -5.77 -14.23 5.92
C LEU A 38 -5.74 -14.85 7.33
N ALA A 39 -5.49 -16.15 7.43
CA ALA A 39 -5.45 -16.87 8.71
C ALA A 39 -4.38 -16.29 9.65
N ALA A 40 -3.18 -16.02 9.13
CA ALA A 40 -2.10 -15.40 9.88
C ALA A 40 -2.43 -13.94 10.25
N GLY A 41 -3.07 -13.19 9.36
CA GLY A 41 -3.54 -11.83 9.63
C GLY A 41 -4.57 -11.77 10.77
N PHE A 42 -5.43 -12.79 10.92
CA PHE A 42 -6.39 -12.88 12.02
C PHE A 42 -5.74 -13.10 13.39
N LEU A 43 -4.48 -13.50 13.44
CA LEU A 43 -3.72 -13.55 14.71
C LEU A 43 -3.48 -12.14 15.29
N GLY A 44 -3.65 -11.08 14.49
CA GLY A 44 -3.58 -9.69 14.93
C GLY A 44 -2.17 -9.23 15.33
N ARG A 45 -1.12 -9.92 14.86
CA ARG A 45 0.28 -9.58 15.17
C ARG A 45 0.83 -8.47 14.29
N TRP A 46 0.16 -8.15 13.20
CA TRP A 46 0.46 -7.04 12.31
C TRP A 46 -0.83 -6.47 11.70
N ASN A 47 -0.72 -5.31 11.09
CA ASN A 47 -1.80 -4.67 10.35
C ASN A 47 -1.59 -4.79 8.82
N ILE A 48 -2.57 -4.33 8.04
CA ILE A 48 -2.53 -4.42 6.58
C ILE A 48 -1.34 -3.67 5.97
N ASP A 49 -0.95 -2.52 6.55
CA ASP A 49 0.12 -1.69 6.01
C ASP A 49 1.49 -2.29 6.31
N MET A 50 1.66 -2.93 7.49
CA MET A 50 2.83 -3.79 7.75
C MET A 50 2.91 -4.95 6.75
N GLY A 51 1.76 -5.56 6.39
CA GLY A 51 1.70 -6.60 5.37
C GLY A 51 2.11 -6.12 3.98
N ARG A 52 1.73 -4.90 3.61
CA ARG A 52 2.18 -4.25 2.36
C ARG A 52 3.67 -3.96 2.40
N TYR A 53 4.11 -3.32 3.47
CA TYR A 53 5.52 -2.95 3.66
C TYR A 53 6.45 -4.17 3.65
N ALA A 54 6.03 -5.30 4.22
CA ALA A 54 6.83 -6.53 4.17
C ALA A 54 7.12 -7.00 2.74
N ARG A 55 6.16 -6.87 1.82
CA ARG A 55 6.32 -7.24 0.39
C ARG A 55 7.24 -6.26 -0.35
N GLU A 56 7.24 -4.99 0.04
CA GLU A 56 8.08 -3.94 -0.55
C GLU A 56 9.58 -4.18 -0.35
N HIS A 57 9.95 -5.09 0.57
CA HIS A 57 11.35 -5.48 0.82
C HIS A 57 11.85 -6.60 -0.09
N MET A 58 11.01 -7.15 -0.96
CA MET A 58 11.47 -8.18 -1.89
C MET A 58 12.60 -7.63 -2.77
N PRO A 59 13.69 -8.39 -2.97
CA PRO A 59 14.77 -7.97 -3.85
C PRO A 59 14.26 -7.61 -5.25
N PRO A 60 14.76 -6.55 -5.89
CA PRO A 60 14.20 -6.06 -7.16
C PRO A 60 14.12 -7.09 -8.28
N ALA A 61 15.15 -7.92 -8.45
CA ALA A 61 15.16 -8.95 -9.49
C ALA A 61 14.12 -10.05 -9.20
N GLU A 62 13.97 -10.44 -7.94
CA GLU A 62 12.99 -11.41 -7.50
C GLU A 62 11.56 -10.87 -7.67
N TYR A 63 11.33 -9.60 -7.27
CA TYR A 63 10.04 -8.94 -7.43
C TYR A 63 9.54 -8.95 -8.89
N LEU A 64 10.44 -8.70 -9.85
CA LEU A 64 10.09 -8.70 -11.27
C LEU A 64 9.94 -10.10 -11.87
N ALA A 65 10.55 -11.11 -11.26
CA ALA A 65 10.54 -12.49 -11.76
C ALA A 65 9.43 -13.37 -11.17
N THR A 66 8.76 -12.89 -10.11
CA THR A 66 7.78 -13.66 -9.36
C THR A 66 6.35 -13.17 -9.59
N THR A 67 5.40 -14.06 -9.34
CA THR A 67 3.96 -13.83 -9.51
C THR A 67 3.35 -13.11 -8.30
N TYR A 68 2.10 -12.68 -8.44
CA TYR A 68 1.37 -11.95 -7.41
C TYR A 68 1.32 -12.67 -6.06
N TYR A 69 1.01 -13.98 -6.04
CA TYR A 69 0.92 -14.74 -4.80
C TYR A 69 2.28 -15.14 -4.22
N GLU A 70 3.33 -15.18 -5.02
CA GLU A 70 4.71 -15.31 -4.52
C GLU A 70 5.12 -14.07 -3.72
N HIS A 71 4.74 -12.85 -4.17
CA HIS A 71 4.90 -11.64 -3.36
C HIS A 71 4.17 -11.73 -2.02
N TRP A 72 2.98 -12.34 -2.01
CA TRP A 72 2.22 -12.54 -0.77
C TRP A 72 2.92 -13.51 0.18
N LEU A 73 3.48 -14.60 -0.34
CA LEU A 73 4.24 -15.57 0.45
C LEU A 73 5.50 -14.93 1.04
N TYR A 74 6.28 -14.23 0.22
CA TYR A 74 7.47 -13.50 0.70
C TYR A 74 7.15 -12.59 1.89
N GLY A 75 6.13 -11.76 1.76
CA GLY A 75 5.72 -10.87 2.85
C GLY A 75 5.21 -11.61 4.08
N LEU A 76 4.51 -12.73 3.89
CA LEU A 76 4.02 -13.57 4.98
C LEU A 76 5.16 -14.23 5.74
N GLU A 77 6.09 -14.90 5.06
CA GLU A 77 7.26 -15.57 5.64
C GLU A 77 8.09 -14.61 6.47
N ARG A 78 8.39 -13.42 5.90
CA ARG A 78 9.07 -12.35 6.61
C ARG A 78 8.35 -11.98 7.91
N LEU A 79 7.04 -11.69 7.85
CA LEU A 79 6.27 -11.30 9.02
C LEU A 79 6.15 -12.41 10.07
N LEU A 80 6.01 -13.66 9.65
CA LEU A 80 5.96 -14.79 10.57
C LEU A 80 7.24 -14.88 11.41
N VAL A 81 8.39 -14.68 10.78
CA VAL A 81 9.69 -14.66 11.46
C VAL A 81 9.86 -13.40 12.33
N GLU A 82 9.61 -12.20 11.78
CA GLU A 82 9.72 -10.93 12.51
C GLU A 82 8.82 -10.86 13.75
N LYS A 83 7.65 -11.47 13.69
CA LYS A 83 6.70 -11.52 14.81
C LYS A 83 6.87 -12.75 15.70
N SER A 84 7.95 -13.52 15.50
CA SER A 84 8.29 -14.71 16.29
C SER A 84 7.16 -15.75 16.33
N LEU A 85 6.39 -15.87 15.24
CA LEU A 85 5.39 -16.92 15.07
C LEU A 85 6.01 -18.23 14.60
N ILE A 86 7.08 -18.12 13.83
CA ILE A 86 8.01 -19.21 13.47
C ILE A 86 9.43 -18.68 13.59
N THR A 87 10.39 -19.59 13.70
CA THR A 87 11.82 -19.28 13.65
C THR A 87 12.35 -19.29 12.21
N ALA A 88 13.43 -18.57 11.95
CA ALA A 88 14.12 -18.67 10.65
C ALA A 88 14.55 -20.11 10.33
N LYS A 89 14.91 -20.89 11.37
CA LYS A 89 15.31 -22.30 11.22
C LYS A 89 14.13 -23.19 10.80
N GLU A 90 12.94 -22.94 11.32
CA GLU A 90 11.72 -23.67 10.90
C GLU A 90 11.39 -23.36 9.44
N LEU A 91 11.52 -22.09 9.03
CA LEU A 91 11.33 -21.69 7.63
C LEU A 91 12.35 -22.36 6.72
N GLU A 92 13.64 -22.34 7.07
CA GLU A 92 14.73 -22.95 6.30
C GLU A 92 14.57 -24.47 6.16
N THR A 93 14.23 -25.14 7.26
CA THR A 93 14.16 -26.63 7.30
C THR A 93 12.79 -27.17 6.94
N MET A 94 11.76 -26.31 6.87
CA MET A 94 10.35 -26.68 6.69
C MET A 94 9.86 -27.69 7.74
N ARG A 95 10.42 -27.61 8.96
CA ARG A 95 10.11 -28.51 10.09
C ARG A 95 9.85 -27.72 11.35
N SER A 96 8.70 -27.94 11.98
CA SER A 96 8.39 -27.38 13.28
C SER A 96 9.38 -27.85 14.35
N GLN A 97 9.82 -26.92 15.21
CA GLN A 97 10.75 -27.19 16.32
C GLN A 97 10.07 -27.19 17.68
N GLY A 98 8.75 -27.05 17.73
CA GLY A 98 8.00 -27.02 18.96
C GLY A 98 6.49 -26.85 18.80
N PRO A 99 5.76 -26.71 19.88
CA PRO A 99 4.33 -26.46 19.83
C PRO A 99 4.07 -25.05 19.27
N ALA A 100 2.92 -24.88 18.60
CA ALA A 100 2.51 -23.58 18.07
C ALA A 100 2.44 -22.52 19.19
N ALA A 101 3.10 -21.39 18.98
CA ALA A 101 3.14 -20.28 19.93
C ALA A 101 1.78 -19.56 20.08
N VAL A 102 0.88 -19.75 19.11
CA VAL A 102 -0.44 -19.09 19.05
C VAL A 102 -1.52 -20.07 18.62
N LYS A 103 -2.74 -19.83 19.10
CA LYS A 103 -3.90 -20.61 18.66
C LYS A 103 -4.48 -19.98 17.38
N ALA A 104 -4.59 -20.78 16.32
CA ALA A 104 -5.25 -20.36 15.10
C ALA A 104 -6.75 -20.10 15.33
N LEU A 105 -7.33 -19.25 14.50
CA LEU A 105 -8.78 -19.03 14.45
C LEU A 105 -9.48 -20.34 14.07
N SER A 106 -10.55 -20.70 14.77
CA SER A 106 -11.32 -21.91 14.43
C SER A 106 -12.06 -21.69 13.09
N PRO A 107 -12.28 -22.74 12.29
CA PRO A 107 -13.06 -22.62 11.05
C PRO A 107 -14.46 -22.01 11.27
N ALA A 108 -15.10 -22.31 12.40
CA ALA A 108 -16.41 -21.77 12.76
C ALA A 108 -16.40 -20.25 13.00
N ASP A 109 -15.27 -19.69 13.41
CA ASP A 109 -15.11 -18.25 13.68
C ASP A 109 -14.75 -17.44 12.43
N VAL A 110 -14.28 -18.07 11.35
CA VAL A 110 -13.83 -17.40 10.12
C VAL A 110 -14.91 -16.48 9.53
N PRO A 111 -16.17 -16.90 9.35
CA PRO A 111 -17.22 -16.03 8.81
C PRO A 111 -17.44 -14.78 9.65
N ARG A 112 -17.36 -14.89 10.98
CA ARG A 112 -17.46 -13.74 11.90
C ARG A 112 -16.25 -12.82 11.76
N ALA A 113 -15.05 -13.36 11.71
CA ALA A 113 -13.81 -12.58 11.55
C ALA A 113 -13.79 -11.81 10.22
N LEU A 114 -14.24 -12.43 9.13
CA LEU A 114 -14.34 -11.78 7.82
C LEU A 114 -15.36 -10.62 7.80
N ARG A 115 -16.46 -10.74 8.54
CA ARG A 115 -17.46 -9.66 8.66
C ARG A 115 -16.99 -8.51 9.55
N ASN A 116 -16.24 -8.82 10.60
CA ASN A 116 -15.75 -7.84 11.57
C ASN A 116 -14.45 -7.16 11.12
N ARG A 117 -14.35 -6.80 9.84
CA ARG A 117 -13.20 -6.08 9.30
C ARG A 117 -13.03 -4.75 10.04
N ARG A 118 -11.80 -4.47 10.47
CA ARG A 118 -11.45 -3.16 11.01
C ARG A 118 -11.34 -2.19 9.84
N ALA A 119 -12.22 -1.19 9.81
CA ALA A 119 -12.14 -0.13 8.81
C ALA A 119 -10.88 0.71 9.04
N ALA A 120 -10.23 1.11 7.94
CA ALA A 120 -9.18 2.13 7.99
C ALA A 120 -9.77 3.54 8.18
N ARG A 121 -11.06 3.71 7.87
CA ARG A 121 -11.82 4.95 8.06
C ARG A 121 -11.97 5.24 9.55
N MET A 122 -11.73 6.49 9.92
CA MET A 122 -11.82 7.01 11.29
C MET A 122 -12.95 8.05 11.39
N ASP A 123 -13.19 8.56 12.60
CA ASP A 123 -14.12 9.66 12.82
C ASP A 123 -13.52 10.97 12.28
N ASP A 124 -14.27 11.70 11.46
CA ASP A 124 -13.81 12.95 10.85
C ASP A 124 -13.50 14.05 11.86
N ARG A 125 -14.02 13.94 13.09
CA ARG A 125 -13.72 14.88 14.19
C ARG A 125 -12.28 14.77 14.73
N LEU A 126 -11.54 13.69 14.36
CA LEU A 126 -10.17 13.48 14.84
C LEU A 126 -9.12 14.33 14.16
N ALA A 127 -9.42 14.90 13.00
CA ALA A 127 -8.55 15.83 12.29
C ALA A 127 -9.42 16.83 11.51
N ALA A 128 -8.99 18.10 11.45
CA ALA A 128 -9.64 19.10 10.60
C ALA A 128 -9.00 19.09 9.22
N PRO A 129 -9.77 19.17 8.11
CA PRO A 129 -9.21 19.22 6.77
C PRO A 129 -8.45 20.53 6.52
N ARG A 130 -7.27 20.43 5.92
CA ARG A 130 -6.48 21.59 5.50
C ARG A 130 -6.84 22.09 4.11
N PHE A 131 -7.43 21.22 3.30
CA PHE A 131 -7.76 21.47 1.90
C PHE A 131 -9.23 21.14 1.63
N LYS A 132 -9.77 21.72 0.56
CA LYS A 132 -11.11 21.47 0.06
C LYS A 132 -11.09 21.26 -1.45
N ALA A 133 -12.18 20.74 -2.00
CA ALA A 133 -12.35 20.58 -3.45
C ALA A 133 -12.07 21.90 -4.19
N GLY A 134 -11.30 21.84 -5.25
CA GLY A 134 -10.85 22.97 -6.05
C GLY A 134 -9.52 23.60 -5.60
N ASP A 135 -9.01 23.29 -4.41
CA ASP A 135 -7.70 23.80 -3.98
C ASP A 135 -6.57 23.21 -4.81
N ARG A 136 -5.63 24.07 -5.23
CA ARG A 136 -4.40 23.65 -5.89
C ARG A 136 -3.38 23.23 -4.83
N VAL A 137 -2.87 22.03 -4.97
CA VAL A 137 -1.90 21.45 -4.05
C VAL A 137 -0.67 20.94 -4.80
N ARG A 138 0.46 20.90 -4.09
CA ARG A 138 1.67 20.22 -4.53
C ARG A 138 1.91 19.01 -3.63
N THR A 139 2.20 17.89 -4.22
CA THR A 139 2.72 16.75 -3.48
C THR A 139 4.18 17.00 -3.10
N LYS A 140 4.53 16.65 -1.89
CA LYS A 140 5.91 16.80 -1.41
C LYS A 140 6.87 15.86 -2.13
N ASN A 141 8.10 16.30 -2.34
CA ASN A 141 9.18 15.45 -2.83
C ASN A 141 9.73 14.58 -1.68
N LEU A 142 9.04 13.49 -1.36
CA LEU A 142 9.37 12.62 -0.23
C LEU A 142 10.18 11.40 -0.68
N HIS A 143 11.22 11.06 0.10
CA HIS A 143 12.03 9.85 -0.11
C HIS A 143 12.17 9.06 1.20
N PRO A 144 11.07 8.60 1.79
CA PRO A 144 11.12 7.88 3.06
C PRO A 144 11.81 6.53 2.90
N THR A 145 12.50 6.08 3.94
CA THR A 145 13.03 4.72 4.03
C THR A 145 11.98 3.71 4.45
N GLY A 146 10.90 4.18 5.11
CA GLY A 146 9.74 3.40 5.51
C GLY A 146 8.65 3.33 4.43
N HIS A 147 7.54 2.70 4.79
CA HIS A 147 6.35 2.61 3.95
C HIS A 147 5.78 3.98 3.61
N THR A 148 5.29 4.15 2.38
CA THR A 148 4.49 5.31 1.96
C THR A 148 3.51 4.92 0.87
N ARG A 149 2.39 5.64 0.78
CA ARG A 149 1.39 5.45 -0.28
C ARG A 149 1.47 6.53 -1.37
N LEU A 150 2.43 7.47 -1.27
CA LEU A 150 2.66 8.46 -2.33
C LEU A 150 3.59 7.88 -3.40
N PRO A 151 3.07 7.55 -4.61
CA PRO A 151 3.89 6.97 -5.68
C PRO A 151 4.91 7.99 -6.21
N ARG A 152 6.06 7.51 -6.67
CA ARG A 152 7.16 8.37 -7.14
C ARG A 152 6.77 9.31 -8.26
N TYR A 153 5.98 8.82 -9.23
CA TYR A 153 5.58 9.63 -10.38
C TYR A 153 4.73 10.84 -10.01
N ALA A 154 4.07 10.79 -8.84
CA ALA A 154 3.22 11.88 -8.36
C ALA A 154 3.94 12.84 -7.40
N ARG A 155 5.22 12.58 -7.03
CA ARG A 155 5.97 13.46 -6.11
C ARG A 155 6.40 14.75 -6.79
N ASP A 156 6.37 15.86 -6.04
CA ASP A 156 6.68 17.21 -6.52
C ASP A 156 5.81 17.64 -7.72
N LYS A 157 4.57 17.15 -7.78
CA LYS A 157 3.62 17.44 -8.84
C LYS A 157 2.47 18.32 -8.33
N VAL A 158 2.00 19.21 -9.20
CA VAL A 158 0.85 20.07 -8.89
C VAL A 158 -0.42 19.39 -9.39
N GLY A 159 -1.40 19.31 -8.49
CA GLY A 159 -2.74 18.81 -8.78
C GLY A 159 -3.82 19.66 -8.15
N VAL A 160 -5.04 19.28 -8.36
CA VAL A 160 -6.24 19.91 -7.80
C VAL A 160 -6.98 18.91 -6.95
N ILE A 161 -7.38 19.30 -5.75
CA ILE A 161 -8.25 18.48 -4.92
C ILE A 161 -9.59 18.29 -5.63
N ASP A 162 -9.92 17.04 -5.96
CA ASP A 162 -11.23 16.66 -6.50
C ASP A 162 -12.25 16.52 -5.38
N ARG A 163 -11.88 15.76 -4.34
CA ARG A 163 -12.73 15.58 -3.15
C ARG A 163 -11.93 15.15 -1.93
N ASP A 164 -12.52 15.39 -0.77
CA ASP A 164 -12.07 14.85 0.52
C ASP A 164 -12.83 13.55 0.83
N HIS A 165 -12.10 12.46 1.03
CA HIS A 165 -12.65 11.19 1.48
C HIS A 165 -12.89 11.15 3.00
N GLY A 166 -12.40 12.16 3.72
CA GLY A 166 -12.40 12.28 5.17
C GLY A 166 -11.21 11.60 5.84
N VAL A 167 -11.34 11.30 7.13
CA VAL A 167 -10.23 10.87 7.97
C VAL A 167 -10.00 9.36 7.91
N PHE A 168 -8.75 8.95 7.69
CA PHE A 168 -8.29 7.57 7.68
C PHE A 168 -7.02 7.43 8.53
N ILE A 169 -6.67 6.19 8.85
CA ILE A 169 -5.38 5.88 9.46
C ILE A 169 -4.28 6.16 8.43
N LEU A 170 -3.28 6.98 8.78
CA LEU A 170 -2.12 7.26 7.93
C LEU A 170 -1.28 5.97 7.78
N PRO A 171 -1.14 5.43 6.56
CA PRO A 171 -0.49 4.13 6.32
C PRO A 171 0.98 4.11 6.71
N ASP A 172 1.69 5.21 6.53
CA ASP A 172 3.12 5.35 6.84
C ASP A 172 3.38 5.04 8.31
N GLU A 173 2.68 5.72 9.22
CA GLU A 173 2.81 5.50 10.66
C GLU A 173 2.25 4.14 11.08
N HIS A 174 1.15 3.71 10.47
CA HIS A 174 0.55 2.43 10.77
C HIS A 174 1.45 1.24 10.40
N ALA A 175 2.21 1.34 9.30
CA ALA A 175 3.18 0.33 8.90
C ALA A 175 4.44 0.34 9.77
N ASN A 176 4.97 1.54 10.09
CA ASN A 176 6.25 1.68 10.74
C ASN A 176 6.18 1.41 12.26
N SER A 177 5.16 1.93 12.92
CA SER A 177 5.02 1.89 14.39
C SER A 177 3.78 1.15 14.90
N GLY A 178 2.81 0.89 14.02
CA GLY A 178 1.49 0.41 14.40
C GLY A 178 0.56 1.52 14.91
N ALA A 179 1.01 2.77 14.94
CA ALA A 179 0.22 3.90 15.42
C ALA A 179 -0.94 4.21 14.45
N LYS A 180 -2.12 4.48 15.02
CA LYS A 180 -3.31 4.88 14.27
C LYS A 180 -3.40 6.40 14.24
N VAL A 181 -2.54 7.03 13.43
CA VAL A 181 -2.53 8.48 13.25
C VAL A 181 -3.65 8.88 12.30
N PRO A 182 -4.60 9.76 12.73
CA PRO A 182 -5.67 10.24 11.86
C PRO A 182 -5.13 11.24 10.84
N ALA A 183 -5.49 11.07 9.57
CA ALA A 183 -5.17 12.01 8.50
C ALA A 183 -6.27 12.03 7.44
N HIS A 184 -6.59 13.22 6.91
CA HIS A 184 -7.47 13.32 5.75
C HIS A 184 -6.83 12.65 4.54
N CYS A 185 -7.67 12.00 3.72
CA CYS A 185 -7.30 11.42 2.45
C CYS A 185 -8.08 12.14 1.35
N TYR A 186 -7.38 12.70 0.36
CA TYR A 186 -7.96 13.45 -0.73
C TYR A 186 -7.75 12.74 -2.06
N ALA A 187 -8.77 12.68 -2.90
CA ALA A 187 -8.57 12.42 -4.32
C ALA A 187 -7.97 13.67 -4.96
N VAL A 188 -6.73 13.57 -5.44
CA VAL A 188 -6.03 14.65 -6.15
C VAL A 188 -5.99 14.32 -7.63
N ARG A 189 -6.50 15.22 -8.46
CA ARG A 189 -6.46 15.13 -9.91
C ARG A 189 -5.21 15.81 -10.45
N PHE A 190 -4.37 15.04 -11.14
CA PHE A 190 -3.20 15.52 -11.85
C PHE A 190 -3.46 15.53 -13.35
N GLU A 191 -3.11 16.61 -14.03
CA GLU A 191 -3.12 16.65 -15.48
C GLU A 191 -2.04 15.71 -16.04
N GLY A 192 -2.34 15.00 -17.15
CA GLY A 192 -1.37 14.13 -17.78
C GLY A 192 -0.06 14.84 -18.13
N ARG A 193 -0.14 16.08 -18.58
CA ARG A 193 1.04 16.91 -18.90
C ARG A 193 1.90 17.27 -17.71
N GLU A 194 1.31 17.40 -16.51
CA GLU A 194 2.06 17.60 -15.28
C GLU A 194 2.87 16.36 -14.90
N LEU A 195 2.30 15.18 -15.14
CA LEU A 195 2.94 13.91 -14.78
C LEU A 195 3.95 13.43 -15.83
N TRP A 196 3.57 13.50 -17.12
CA TRP A 196 4.25 12.82 -18.21
C TRP A 196 4.87 13.76 -19.25
N GLY A 197 4.71 15.08 -19.09
CA GLY A 197 5.26 16.07 -20.01
C GLY A 197 4.33 16.45 -21.17
N ALA A 198 4.85 17.23 -22.10
CA ALA A 198 4.08 17.90 -23.16
C ALA A 198 3.38 16.93 -24.12
N ASP A 199 3.93 15.72 -24.29
CA ASP A 199 3.41 14.70 -25.22
C ASP A 199 2.17 13.99 -24.69
N ALA A 200 1.85 14.15 -23.41
CA ALA A 200 0.60 13.61 -22.87
C ALA A 200 -0.62 14.27 -23.49
N GLY A 201 -1.67 13.49 -23.68
CA GLY A 201 -2.92 13.97 -24.26
C GLY A 201 -3.52 15.13 -23.45
N PRO A 202 -4.13 16.12 -24.11
CA PRO A 202 -4.61 17.34 -23.45
C PRO A 202 -5.77 17.08 -22.47
N ARG A 203 -6.38 15.91 -22.52
CA ARG A 203 -7.49 15.49 -21.61
C ARG A 203 -7.08 14.38 -20.65
N ASP A 204 -5.84 13.93 -20.72
CA ASP A 204 -5.35 12.86 -19.83
C ASP A 204 -5.23 13.39 -18.42
N ALA A 205 -5.72 12.63 -17.47
CA ALA A 205 -5.62 12.94 -16.07
C ALA A 205 -5.52 11.66 -15.23
N VAL A 206 -4.83 11.76 -14.12
CA VAL A 206 -4.71 10.67 -13.13
C VAL A 206 -5.23 11.17 -11.79
N PHE A 207 -6.08 10.37 -11.17
CA PHE A 207 -6.53 10.61 -9.79
C PHE A 207 -5.70 9.76 -8.85
N VAL A 208 -5.12 10.39 -7.84
CA VAL A 208 -4.32 9.72 -6.80
C VAL A 208 -4.89 10.06 -5.45
N ASP A 209 -5.16 9.04 -4.62
CA ASP A 209 -5.54 9.25 -3.24
C ASP A 209 -4.30 9.62 -2.42
N CYS A 210 -4.24 10.88 -1.99
CA CYS A 210 -3.14 11.47 -1.26
C CYS A 210 -3.53 11.76 0.18
N PHE A 211 -2.76 11.27 1.14
CA PHE A 211 -2.93 11.68 2.54
C PHE A 211 -2.42 13.10 2.77
N GLU A 212 -3.08 13.82 3.65
CA GLU A 212 -2.78 15.23 3.94
C GLU A 212 -1.31 15.52 4.24
N PRO A 213 -0.57 14.69 5.00
CA PRO A 213 0.87 14.90 5.22
C PRO A 213 1.73 14.91 3.96
N TYR A 214 1.24 14.36 2.84
CA TYR A 214 1.94 14.38 1.55
C TYR A 214 1.77 15.70 0.80
N LEU A 215 0.85 16.55 1.22
CA LEU A 215 0.40 17.72 0.48
C LEU A 215 0.88 19.03 1.12
N GLU A 216 1.05 20.02 0.27
CA GLU A 216 1.26 21.41 0.62
C GLU A 216 0.54 22.31 -0.40
N PRO A 217 0.20 23.59 -0.05
CA PRO A 217 -0.36 24.53 -1.02
C PRO A 217 0.57 24.67 -2.23
N ALA A 218 0.01 24.64 -3.46
CA ALA A 218 0.81 24.78 -4.69
C ALA A 218 1.48 26.15 -4.79
N ASP A 219 0.79 27.18 -4.32
CA ASP A 219 1.25 28.57 -4.39
C ASP A 219 1.91 28.94 -3.04
N ARG A 220 3.14 28.47 -2.81
CA ARG A 220 3.96 28.98 -1.68
C ARG A 220 4.48 30.37 -2.04
N PRO A 221 4.24 31.37 -1.20
CA PRO A 221 4.91 32.67 -1.33
C PRO A 221 6.44 32.43 -1.24
N GLY A 222 7.18 32.73 -2.32
CA GLY A 222 8.65 32.72 -2.31
C GLY A 222 9.31 31.44 -2.92
N ALA A 223 8.57 30.52 -3.54
CA ALA A 223 9.18 29.48 -4.37
C ALA A 223 9.63 30.09 -5.71
N PRO A 224 10.90 29.91 -6.16
CA PRO A 224 11.33 30.38 -7.46
C PRO A 224 10.52 29.68 -8.57
N PRO A 225 10.18 30.40 -9.67
CA PRO A 225 9.61 29.76 -10.84
C PRO A 225 10.60 28.76 -11.42
N ARG A 226 10.14 27.55 -11.75
CA ARG A 226 10.91 26.54 -12.48
C ARG A 226 10.81 26.78 -13.98
#